data_dd51bc0756f3c7490f99b28f744e6fac
#
_entry.id   dd51bc0756f3c7490f99b28f744e6fac
#
_cell.length_a   1.000
_cell.length_b   1.000
_cell.length_c   1.000
_cell.angle_alpha   90.00
_cell.angle_beta   90.00
_cell.angle_gamma   90.00
#
_symmetry.space_group_name_H-M   'P 1'
#
loop_
_entity.id
_entity.type
_entity.pdbx_description
1 polymer ?
#
loop_
_entity_poly.entity_id
_entity_poly.type
_entity_poly.pdbx_seq_one_letter_code
_entity_poly.pdbx_strand_id
1 'polypeptide(L)'
;MTIPPNAVADELRGLIVRMSPKNVESVSDDERLVEDLGYDSLTLIELAVAIEDRFDLPTISEEEAMRIRTVGDLERFVANPHGSTV
;
A
#
# COMPACT_ATOMS: atom_id res chain seq x y z
N MET A 1 10.96 -18.41 -1.45
CA MET A 1 9.63 -18.88 -1.07
C MET A 1 8.58 -17.98 -1.66
N THR A 2 7.56 -18.55 -2.25
CA THR A 2 6.51 -17.78 -2.88
C THR A 2 5.42 -17.48 -1.86
N ILE A 3 5.04 -16.21 -1.76
CA ILE A 3 3.96 -15.81 -0.87
C ILE A 3 2.67 -15.85 -1.66
N PRO A 4 1.65 -16.56 -1.19
CA PRO A 4 0.37 -16.58 -1.90
C PRO A 4 -0.23 -15.17 -1.99
N PRO A 5 -0.97 -14.86 -3.04
CA PRO A 5 -1.56 -13.52 -3.18
C PRO A 5 -2.41 -13.09 -1.99
N ASN A 6 -3.12 -14.04 -1.37
CA ASN A 6 -3.94 -13.72 -0.21
C ASN A 6 -3.09 -13.28 0.97
N ALA A 7 -1.94 -13.91 1.16
CA ALA A 7 -1.06 -13.55 2.26
C ALA A 7 -0.46 -12.17 2.04
N VAL A 8 -0.14 -11.83 0.80
CA VAL A 8 0.39 -10.50 0.49
C VAL A 8 -0.66 -9.43 0.80
N ALA A 9 -1.89 -9.65 0.38
CA ALA A 9 -2.96 -8.70 0.65
C ALA A 9 -3.19 -8.54 2.15
N ASP A 10 -3.19 -9.62 2.89
CA ASP A 10 -3.40 -9.59 4.32
C ASP A 10 -2.27 -8.83 5.03
N GLU A 11 -1.04 -9.09 4.64
CA GLU A 11 0.10 -8.39 5.22
C GLU A 11 0.06 -6.91 4.91
N LEU A 12 -0.28 -6.57 3.68
CA LEU A 12 -0.36 -5.19 3.25
C LEU A 12 -1.44 -4.44 4.03
N ARG A 13 -2.61 -5.04 4.16
CA ARG A 13 -3.70 -4.42 4.93
C ARG A 13 -3.31 -4.25 6.38
N GLY A 14 -2.63 -5.21 6.95
CA GLY A 14 -2.13 -5.08 8.32
C GLY A 14 -1.19 -3.91 8.48
N LEU A 15 -0.32 -3.70 7.51
CA LEU A 15 0.59 -2.56 7.53
C LEU A 15 -0.18 -1.24 7.44
N ILE A 16 -1.14 -1.18 6.52
CA ILE A 16 -1.94 0.03 6.34
C ILE A 16 -2.69 0.37 7.63
N VAL A 17 -3.26 -0.64 8.28
CA VAL A 17 -3.99 -0.44 9.53
C VAL A 17 -3.05 0.08 10.62
N ARG A 18 -1.90 -0.55 10.76
CA ARG A 18 -0.97 -0.17 11.82
C ARG A 18 -0.39 1.23 11.63
N MET A 19 -0.20 1.65 10.39
CA MET A 19 0.44 2.93 10.10
C MET A 19 -0.55 4.06 9.87
N SER A 20 -1.84 3.75 9.79
CA SER A 20 -2.86 4.77 9.59
C SER A 20 -2.87 5.74 10.76
N PRO A 21 -2.90 7.06 10.50
CA PRO A 21 -3.04 8.04 11.58
C PRO A 21 -4.36 7.94 12.31
N LYS A 22 -5.37 7.37 11.67
CA LYS A 22 -6.63 7.09 12.33
C LYS A 22 -6.58 5.70 12.92
N ASN A 23 -7.25 5.53 14.04
CA ASN A 23 -7.33 4.21 14.67
C ASN A 23 -8.37 3.38 13.98
N VAL A 24 -7.99 2.71 12.90
CA VAL A 24 -8.92 1.85 12.19
C VAL A 24 -8.61 0.40 12.55
N GLU A 25 -9.62 -0.44 12.54
CA GLU A 25 -9.47 -1.84 12.88
C GLU A 25 -9.23 -2.69 11.63
N SER A 26 -9.76 -2.25 10.51
CA SER A 26 -9.58 -2.96 9.25
C SER A 26 -9.77 -1.98 8.11
N VAL A 27 -9.37 -2.40 6.92
CA VAL A 27 -9.53 -1.56 5.73
C VAL A 27 -10.10 -2.40 4.61
N SER A 28 -10.82 -1.74 3.71
CA SER A 28 -11.34 -2.39 2.51
C SER A 28 -10.69 -1.77 1.29
N ASP A 29 -10.80 -2.47 0.16
CA ASP A 29 -10.16 -2.03 -1.08
C ASP A 29 -10.62 -0.66 -1.54
N ASP A 30 -11.87 -0.32 -1.25
CA ASP A 30 -12.46 0.94 -1.70
C ASP A 30 -12.01 2.14 -0.90
N GLU A 31 -11.45 1.93 0.27
CA GLU A 31 -11.10 3.04 1.13
C GLU A 31 -9.91 3.80 0.56
N ARG A 32 -10.02 5.13 0.63
CA ARG A 32 -8.98 6.01 0.14
C ARG A 32 -7.99 6.28 1.27
N LEU A 33 -6.71 6.22 0.91
CA LEU A 33 -5.65 6.36 1.91
C LEU A 33 -5.69 7.71 2.59
N VAL A 34 -5.89 8.76 1.82
CA VAL A 34 -5.88 10.12 2.38
C VAL A 34 -7.22 10.46 3.02
N GLU A 35 -8.30 10.36 2.24
CA GLU A 35 -9.59 10.84 2.70
C GLU A 35 -10.23 9.95 3.75
N ASP A 36 -10.07 8.66 3.61
CA ASP A 36 -10.76 7.72 4.52
C ASP A 36 -9.86 7.24 5.66
N LEU A 37 -8.58 7.08 5.41
CA LEU A 37 -7.66 6.53 6.39
C LEU A 37 -6.75 7.58 7.04
N GLY A 38 -6.85 8.82 6.59
CA GLY A 38 -6.16 9.91 7.25
C GLY A 38 -4.68 10.07 6.91
N TYR A 39 -4.20 9.38 5.89
CA TYR A 39 -2.81 9.52 5.48
C TYR A 39 -2.57 10.91 4.90
N ASP A 40 -1.39 11.44 5.13
CA ASP A 40 -0.93 12.68 4.52
C ASP A 40 0.37 12.41 3.78
N SER A 41 1.01 13.46 3.27
CA SER A 41 2.23 13.28 2.47
C SER A 41 3.32 12.54 3.24
N LEU A 42 3.52 12.89 4.49
CA LEU A 42 4.57 12.28 5.29
C LEU A 42 4.27 10.81 5.58
N THR A 43 3.04 10.54 6.03
CA THR A 43 2.68 9.18 6.38
C THR A 43 2.60 8.28 5.15
N LEU A 44 2.25 8.85 3.99
CA LEU A 44 2.30 8.08 2.74
C LEU A 44 3.73 7.70 2.37
N ILE A 45 4.67 8.60 2.57
CA ILE A 45 6.08 8.29 2.32
C ILE A 45 6.55 7.19 3.28
N GLU A 46 6.18 7.30 4.54
CA GLU A 46 6.53 6.29 5.53
C GLU A 46 5.94 4.93 5.16
N LEU A 47 4.70 4.94 4.72
CA LEU A 47 4.05 3.70 4.29
C LEU A 47 4.75 3.11 3.08
N ALA A 48 5.12 3.95 2.12
CA ALA A 48 5.83 3.49 0.92
C ALA A 48 7.16 2.83 1.29
N VAL A 49 7.92 3.45 2.18
CA VAL A 49 9.19 2.89 2.62
C VAL A 49 8.99 1.54 3.31
N ALA A 50 7.98 1.47 4.17
CA ALA A 50 7.68 0.22 4.88
C ALA A 50 7.30 -0.89 3.91
N ILE A 51 6.53 -0.56 2.89
CA ILE A 51 6.11 -1.53 1.89
C ILE A 51 7.30 -1.99 1.05
N GLU A 52 8.14 -1.07 0.63
CA GLU A 52 9.35 -1.41 -0.12
C GLU A 52 10.22 -2.38 0.66
N ASP A 53 10.38 -2.12 1.94
CA ASP A 53 11.19 -2.95 2.79
C ASP A 53 10.54 -4.31 3.05
N ARG A 54 9.25 -4.29 3.33
CA ARG A 54 8.54 -5.51 3.71
C ARG A 54 8.41 -6.49 2.56
N PHE A 55 8.19 -5.98 1.35
CA PHE A 55 7.96 -6.82 0.18
C PHE A 55 9.13 -6.84 -0.78
N ASP A 56 10.25 -6.25 -0.37
CA ASP A 56 11.47 -6.22 -1.17
C ASP A 56 11.22 -5.65 -2.55
N LEU A 57 10.60 -4.49 -2.59
CA LEU A 57 10.25 -3.82 -3.83
C LEU A 57 11.26 -2.73 -4.17
N PRO A 58 11.40 -2.39 -5.45
CA PRO A 58 12.20 -1.23 -5.81
C PRO A 58 11.54 0.05 -5.32
N THR A 59 12.30 1.13 -5.31
CA THR A 59 11.79 2.42 -4.86
C THR A 59 10.57 2.83 -5.67
N ILE A 60 9.52 3.22 -4.96
CA ILE A 60 8.30 3.69 -5.60
C ILE A 60 8.52 5.13 -6.06
N SER A 61 8.32 5.39 -7.34
CA SER A 61 8.50 6.73 -7.89
C SER A 61 7.33 7.62 -7.48
N GLU A 62 7.54 8.94 -7.59
CA GLU A 62 6.47 9.88 -7.29
C GLU A 62 5.30 9.69 -8.23
N GLU A 63 5.57 9.40 -9.49
CA GLU A 63 4.49 9.17 -10.45
C GLU A 63 3.66 7.97 -10.08
N GLU A 64 4.31 6.90 -9.65
CA GLU A 64 3.61 5.71 -9.22
C GLU A 64 2.79 5.98 -7.97
N ALA A 65 3.39 6.69 -7.02
CA ALA A 65 2.71 7.03 -5.78
C ALA A 65 1.46 7.87 -6.03
N MET A 66 1.51 8.76 -7.01
CA MET A 66 0.37 9.61 -7.33
C MET A 66 -0.81 8.85 -7.89
N ARG A 67 -0.57 7.69 -8.45
CA ARG A 67 -1.63 6.85 -9.00
C ARG A 67 -2.29 5.97 -7.94
N ILE A 68 -1.66 5.83 -6.80
CA ILE A 68 -2.16 4.98 -5.73
C ILE A 68 -3.02 5.82 -4.81
N ARG A 69 -4.32 5.63 -4.87
CA ARG A 69 -5.27 6.41 -4.08
C ARG A 69 -6.03 5.57 -3.07
N THR A 70 -6.31 4.33 -3.42
CA THR A 70 -7.10 3.44 -2.57
C THR A 70 -6.25 2.27 -2.11
N VAL A 71 -6.77 1.56 -1.12
CA VAL A 71 -6.14 0.32 -0.64
C VAL A 71 -6.01 -0.67 -1.80
N GLY A 72 -7.05 -0.79 -2.61
CA GLY A 72 -7.02 -1.68 -3.77
C GLY A 72 -5.95 -1.31 -4.78
N ASP A 73 -5.76 -0.01 -5.02
CA ASP A 73 -4.68 0.44 -5.90
C ASP A 73 -3.33 -0.02 -5.39
N LEU A 74 -3.13 0.11 -4.08
CA LEU A 74 -1.88 -0.28 -3.48
C LEU A 74 -1.66 -1.78 -3.55
N GLU A 75 -2.72 -2.55 -3.32
CA GLU A 75 -2.62 -4.01 -3.44
C GLU A 75 -2.21 -4.42 -4.84
N ARG A 76 -2.80 -3.78 -5.85
CA ARG A 76 -2.45 -4.08 -7.24
C ARG A 76 -1.01 -3.69 -7.55
N PHE A 77 -0.56 -2.58 -6.99
CA PHE A 77 0.82 -2.15 -7.20
C PHE A 77 1.79 -3.15 -6.58
N VAL A 78 1.52 -3.61 -5.36
CA VAL A 78 2.39 -4.57 -4.68
C VAL A 78 2.42 -5.90 -5.43
N ALA A 79 1.29 -6.30 -5.98
CA ALA A 79 1.23 -7.54 -6.75
C ALA A 79 1.97 -7.43 -8.08
N ASN A 80 2.09 -6.22 -8.63
CA ASN A 80 2.73 -6.02 -9.91
C ASN A 80 3.51 -4.69 -9.90
N PRO A 81 4.64 -4.66 -9.17
CA PRO A 81 5.34 -3.39 -8.91
C PRO A 81 5.94 -2.73 -10.14
N HIS A 82 6.15 -3.48 -11.22
CA HIS A 82 6.70 -2.91 -12.43
C HIS A 82 5.63 -2.43 -13.39
N GLY A 83 4.42 -2.32 -12.90
CA GLY A 83 3.32 -1.94 -13.74
C GLY A 83 2.91 -3.10 -14.62
N SER A 84 1.90 -2.86 -15.39
CA SER A 84 1.36 -3.91 -16.20
C SER A 84 1.95 -3.90 -17.57
N THR A 85 3.04 -3.34 -17.72
CA THR A 85 3.59 -3.24 -19.00
C THR A 85 3.97 -4.53 -19.52
N VAL A 86 3.56 -4.87 -20.49
CA VAL A 86 3.88 -6.13 -21.02
C VAL A 86 4.27 -6.02 -22.43
#